data_96a484e5abc98d416e38f2d9dc079f0e
#
_entry.id   96a484e5abc98d416e38f2d9dc079f0e
#
_cell.length_a   1.000
_cell.length_b   1.000
_cell.length_c   1.000
_cell.angle_alpha   90.00
_cell.angle_beta   90.00
_cell.angle_gamma   90.00
#
_symmetry.space_group_name_H-M   'P 1'
#
loop_
_entity.id
_entity.type
_entity.pdbx_description
1 polymer ?
#
loop_
_entity_poly.entity_id
_entity_poly.type
_entity_poly.pdbx_seq_one_letter_code
_entity_poly.pdbx_strand_id
1 'polypeptide(L)'
;MGHAVALNVDDTYMDQPAKGTIEKMALYLDSIGRYGDSPFLYPIYGLGGLPEAFSRLCAIHGGTYMLNTPVDEVLFDGDKICGIKSGDATATAPLVICDPSYVMNETQSKYVKPIGKVIRAICMLNHPIPHTNNSQSIQIILPAKQLGKKTGKYTRI
;
A
#
# COMPACT_ATOMS: atom_id res chain seq x y z
N MET A 1 18.70 7.91 -0.27
CA MET A 1 17.89 8.74 0.65
C MET A 1 16.56 9.13 0.02
N GLY A 2 16.52 9.87 -1.09
CA GLY A 2 15.29 10.39 -1.68
C GLY A 2 14.22 9.36 -2.01
N HIS A 3 14.57 8.17 -2.48
CA HIS A 3 13.61 7.11 -2.77
C HIS A 3 13.20 6.29 -1.54
N ALA A 4 14.14 6.01 -0.64
CA ALA A 4 13.90 5.13 0.51
C ALA A 4 13.20 5.87 1.65
N VAL A 5 13.68 7.04 2.00
CA VAL A 5 13.28 7.79 3.19
C VAL A 5 12.20 8.82 2.85
N ALA A 6 12.40 9.61 1.79
CA ALA A 6 11.41 10.60 1.36
C ALA A 6 10.33 10.03 0.41
N LEU A 7 10.39 8.73 0.09
CA LEU A 7 9.41 8.01 -0.74
C LEU A 7 9.17 8.63 -2.12
N ASN A 8 10.15 9.34 -2.67
CA ASN A 8 10.03 9.91 -4.01
C ASN A 8 10.05 8.80 -5.06
N VAL A 9 9.19 8.91 -6.05
CA VAL A 9 8.98 7.89 -7.08
C VAL A 9 10.01 7.98 -8.21
N ASP A 10 10.49 9.17 -8.49
CA ASP A 10 11.44 9.48 -9.57
C ASP A 10 12.51 10.49 -9.11
N ASP A 11 13.39 10.90 -10.02
CA ASP A 11 14.48 11.81 -9.74
C ASP A 11 14.06 13.29 -9.82
N THR A 12 12.81 13.60 -10.14
CA THR A 12 12.31 14.99 -10.32
C THR A 12 12.41 15.81 -9.04
N TYR A 13 12.45 15.18 -7.87
CA TYR A 13 12.67 15.89 -6.60
C TYR A 13 14.03 16.57 -6.51
N MET A 14 15.01 16.19 -7.33
CA MET A 14 16.35 16.80 -7.33
C MET A 14 16.33 18.22 -7.88
N ASP A 15 15.36 18.51 -8.74
CA ASP A 15 15.16 19.84 -9.35
C ASP A 15 14.13 20.69 -8.58
N GLN A 16 13.63 20.17 -7.44
CA GLN A 16 12.66 20.85 -6.59
C GLN A 16 13.32 21.42 -5.32
N PRO A 17 12.69 22.40 -4.67
CA PRO A 17 13.17 22.89 -3.38
C PRO A 17 13.31 21.77 -2.35
N ALA A 18 14.43 21.70 -1.67
CA ALA A 18 14.78 20.62 -0.74
C ALA A 18 13.83 20.51 0.46
N LYS A 19 13.09 21.56 0.81
CA LYS A 19 12.22 21.64 1.99
C LYS A 19 11.25 20.45 2.06
N GLY A 20 10.49 20.17 1.00
CA GLY A 20 9.53 19.07 1.00
C GLY A 20 10.17 17.68 1.17
N THR A 21 11.37 17.49 0.63
CA THR A 21 12.13 16.25 0.81
C THR A 21 12.63 16.11 2.24
N ILE A 22 13.13 17.19 2.83
CA ILE A 22 13.60 17.21 4.22
C ILE A 22 12.45 16.93 5.19
N GLU A 23 11.29 17.53 5.00
CA GLU A 23 10.10 17.28 5.82
C GLU A 23 9.67 15.79 5.80
N LYS A 24 9.67 15.16 4.63
CA LYS A 24 9.40 13.73 4.50
C LYS A 24 10.46 12.86 5.20
N MET A 25 11.73 13.25 5.10
CA MET A 25 12.81 12.56 5.77
C MET A 25 12.69 12.69 7.30
N ALA A 26 12.39 13.86 7.81
CA ALA A 26 12.17 14.10 9.23
C ALA A 26 11.00 13.25 9.76
N LEU A 27 9.88 13.21 9.04
CA LEU A 27 8.73 12.37 9.39
C LEU A 27 9.09 10.88 9.45
N TYR A 28 9.88 10.40 8.48
CA TYR A 28 10.34 9.01 8.48
C TYR A 28 11.22 8.69 9.68
N LEU A 29 12.19 9.55 9.99
CA LEU A 29 13.10 9.37 11.13
C LEU A 29 12.35 9.40 12.46
N ASP A 30 11.39 10.32 12.62
CA ASP A 30 10.53 10.38 13.80
C ASP A 30 9.69 9.10 13.96
N SER A 31 9.23 8.54 12.85
CA SER A 31 8.44 7.31 12.84
C SER A 31 9.24 6.06 13.23
N ILE A 32 10.53 5.99 12.89
CA ILE A 32 11.40 4.85 13.25
C ILE A 32 11.52 4.71 14.78
N GLY A 33 11.76 5.81 15.48
CA GLY A 33 11.96 5.79 16.93
C GLY A 33 10.70 5.55 17.75
N ARG A 34 9.52 5.51 17.12
CA ARG A 34 8.23 5.49 17.83
C ARG A 34 7.85 4.13 18.41
N TYR A 35 8.21 3.04 17.74
CA TYR A 35 7.77 1.69 18.08
C TYR A 35 8.91 0.69 18.32
N GLY A 36 10.15 1.14 18.45
CA GLY A 36 11.33 0.30 18.71
C GLY A 36 12.39 0.44 17.62
N ASP A 37 13.15 -0.63 17.40
CA ASP A 37 14.33 -0.60 16.52
C ASP A 37 14.01 -0.83 15.02
N SER A 38 12.73 -0.87 14.67
CA SER A 38 12.30 -1.09 13.29
C SER A 38 11.11 -0.19 12.94
N PRO A 39 11.07 0.39 11.72
CA PRO A 39 9.92 1.13 11.23
C PRO A 39 8.76 0.21 10.80
N PHE A 40 8.96 -1.10 10.80
CA PHE A 40 7.98 -2.07 10.33
C PHE A 40 7.23 -2.69 11.49
N LEU A 41 5.90 -2.70 11.38
CA LEU A 41 5.02 -3.39 12.31
C LEU A 41 4.64 -4.74 11.70
N TYR A 42 4.84 -5.81 12.46
CA TYR A 42 4.45 -7.16 12.08
C TYR A 42 3.70 -7.83 13.24
N PRO A 43 2.43 -8.20 13.06
CA PRO A 43 1.67 -8.87 14.12
C PRO A 43 2.28 -10.23 14.46
N ILE A 44 2.28 -10.59 15.75
CA ILE A 44 2.88 -11.84 16.27
C ILE A 44 2.35 -13.10 15.55
N TYR A 45 1.06 -13.11 15.23
CA TYR A 45 0.41 -14.22 14.54
C TYR A 45 0.30 -14.04 13.01
N GLY A 46 1.06 -13.10 12.44
CA GLY A 46 1.09 -12.81 11.01
C GLY A 46 0.19 -11.64 10.61
N LEU A 47 0.31 -11.23 9.36
CA LEU A 47 -0.39 -10.06 8.83
C LEU A 47 -1.92 -10.20 8.85
N GLY A 48 -2.46 -11.43 8.81
CA GLY A 48 -3.89 -11.70 8.92
C GLY A 48 -4.51 -11.27 10.25
N GLY A 49 -3.72 -11.19 11.32
CA GLY A 49 -4.18 -10.71 12.62
C GLY A 49 -4.65 -9.25 12.62
N LEU A 50 -4.13 -8.42 11.72
CA LEU A 50 -4.54 -7.01 11.61
C LEU A 50 -5.99 -6.87 11.08
N PRO A 51 -6.35 -7.43 9.91
CA PRO A 51 -7.74 -7.38 9.44
C PRO A 51 -8.71 -8.11 10.38
N GLU A 52 -8.30 -9.17 11.06
CA GLU A 52 -9.13 -9.87 12.05
C GLU A 52 -9.47 -8.94 13.25
N ALA A 53 -8.48 -8.23 13.78
CA ALA A 53 -8.70 -7.28 14.86
C ALA A 53 -9.65 -6.14 14.44
N PHE A 54 -9.50 -5.62 13.23
CA PHE A 54 -10.40 -4.59 12.68
C PHE A 54 -11.80 -5.14 12.37
N SER A 55 -11.92 -6.41 11.97
CA SER A 55 -13.22 -7.07 11.80
C SER A 55 -13.99 -7.10 13.12
N ARG A 56 -13.33 -7.48 14.20
CA ARG A 56 -13.92 -7.45 15.54
C ARG A 56 -14.34 -6.04 15.96
N LEU A 57 -13.48 -5.06 15.74
CA LEU A 57 -13.78 -3.67 16.05
C LEU A 57 -14.99 -3.15 15.26
N CYS A 58 -15.05 -3.47 13.97
CA CYS A 58 -16.18 -3.16 13.11
C CYS A 58 -17.49 -3.76 13.64
N ALA A 59 -17.47 -5.03 14.06
CA ALA A 59 -18.64 -5.70 14.61
C ALA A 59 -19.15 -5.04 15.91
N ILE A 60 -18.25 -4.56 16.76
CA ILE A 60 -18.61 -3.81 17.99
C ILE A 60 -19.40 -2.53 17.65
N HIS A 61 -19.09 -1.92 16.51
CA HIS A 61 -19.78 -0.73 16.01
C HIS A 61 -20.96 -1.05 15.08
N GLY A 62 -21.46 -2.28 15.06
CA GLY A 62 -22.61 -2.70 14.28
C GLY A 62 -22.33 -2.97 12.81
N GLY A 63 -21.06 -3.02 12.40
CA GLY A 63 -20.67 -3.40 11.05
C GLY A 63 -20.78 -4.90 10.81
N THR A 64 -20.96 -5.27 9.55
CA THR A 64 -21.05 -6.68 9.12
C THR A 64 -19.90 -7.03 8.17
N TYR A 65 -19.24 -8.14 8.43
CA TYR A 65 -18.25 -8.74 7.54
C TYR A 65 -18.86 -9.93 6.82
N MET A 66 -18.73 -9.96 5.51
CA MET A 66 -19.14 -11.07 4.68
C MET A 66 -17.90 -11.60 3.95
N LEU A 67 -17.33 -12.68 4.50
CA LEU A 67 -16.16 -13.33 3.90
C LEU A 67 -16.57 -14.19 2.72
N ASN A 68 -15.61 -14.42 1.80
CA ASN A 68 -15.80 -15.24 0.59
C ASN A 68 -17.01 -14.80 -0.24
N THR A 69 -17.26 -13.50 -0.28
CA THR A 69 -18.36 -12.88 -1.02
C THR A 69 -17.75 -12.08 -2.17
N PRO A 70 -17.79 -12.59 -3.42
CA PRO A 70 -17.24 -11.87 -4.56
C PRO A 70 -18.06 -10.62 -4.83
N VAL A 71 -17.41 -9.55 -5.26
CA VAL A 71 -18.07 -8.36 -5.78
C VAL A 71 -18.02 -8.43 -7.29
N ASP A 72 -19.19 -8.62 -7.91
CA ASP A 72 -19.29 -8.78 -9.35
C ASP A 72 -19.29 -7.43 -10.07
N GLU A 73 -19.90 -6.43 -9.46
CA GLU A 73 -20.04 -5.11 -10.07
C GLU A 73 -20.08 -4.00 -9.02
N VAL A 74 -19.46 -2.87 -9.35
CA VAL A 74 -19.61 -1.60 -8.64
C VAL A 74 -20.66 -0.78 -9.35
N LEU A 75 -21.69 -0.38 -8.61
CA LEU A 75 -22.86 0.33 -9.14
C LEU A 75 -22.63 1.83 -9.14
N PHE A 76 -23.02 2.48 -10.23
CA PHE A 76 -22.89 3.93 -10.41
C PHE A 76 -24.28 4.57 -10.65
N ASP A 77 -24.44 5.76 -10.09
CA ASP A 77 -25.50 6.69 -10.44
C ASP A 77 -24.82 7.95 -11.04
N GLY A 78 -24.84 8.01 -12.38
CA GLY A 78 -24.02 8.96 -13.11
C GLY A 78 -22.53 8.73 -12.89
N ASP A 79 -21.84 9.70 -12.28
CA ASP A 79 -20.41 9.63 -11.95
C ASP A 79 -20.12 9.25 -10.49
N LYS A 80 -21.16 8.95 -9.70
CA LYS A 80 -21.02 8.59 -8.29
C LYS A 80 -21.23 7.10 -8.08
N ILE A 81 -20.38 6.49 -7.28
CA ILE A 81 -20.60 5.12 -6.80
C ILE A 81 -21.77 5.16 -5.80
N CYS A 82 -22.75 4.27 -5.99
CA CYS A 82 -23.92 4.18 -5.12
C CYS A 82 -24.07 2.82 -4.45
N GLY A 83 -23.26 1.84 -4.82
CA GLY A 83 -23.34 0.51 -4.22
C GLY A 83 -22.48 -0.54 -4.91
N ILE A 84 -22.70 -1.78 -4.51
CA ILE A 84 -22.05 -2.97 -5.07
C ILE A 84 -23.08 -4.08 -5.30
N LYS A 85 -22.80 -4.96 -6.26
CA LYS A 85 -23.57 -6.17 -6.53
C LYS A 85 -22.73 -7.41 -6.29
N SER A 86 -23.33 -8.43 -5.69
CA SER A 86 -22.73 -9.74 -5.46
C SER A 86 -23.79 -10.81 -5.68
N GLY A 87 -23.71 -11.56 -6.78
CA GLY A 87 -24.76 -12.48 -7.21
C GLY A 87 -26.10 -11.78 -7.36
N ASP A 88 -27.11 -12.27 -6.65
CA ASP A 88 -28.45 -11.67 -6.62
C ASP A 88 -28.61 -10.55 -5.57
N ALA A 89 -27.63 -10.35 -4.72
CA ALA A 89 -27.67 -9.34 -3.66
C ALA A 89 -27.08 -7.99 -4.13
N THR A 90 -27.73 -6.91 -3.72
CA THR A 90 -27.26 -5.56 -3.96
C THR A 90 -27.17 -4.82 -2.63
N ALA A 91 -26.02 -4.21 -2.37
CA ALA A 91 -25.82 -3.34 -1.22
C ALA A 91 -25.62 -1.90 -1.70
N THR A 92 -26.40 -0.99 -1.15
CA THR A 92 -26.30 0.45 -1.46
C THR A 92 -25.63 1.20 -0.30
N ALA A 93 -24.77 2.14 -0.62
CA ALA A 93 -24.07 2.96 0.37
C ALA A 93 -23.72 4.34 -0.21
N PRO A 94 -23.71 5.39 0.62
CA PRO A 94 -23.30 6.73 0.18
C PRO A 94 -21.79 6.83 -0.08
N LEU A 95 -21.00 5.87 0.43
CA LEU A 95 -19.54 5.79 0.26
C LEU A 95 -19.14 4.32 0.10
N VAL A 96 -18.33 4.03 -0.91
CA VAL A 96 -17.71 2.72 -1.14
C VAL A 96 -16.20 2.89 -1.14
N ILE A 97 -15.51 2.10 -0.32
CA ILE A 97 -14.05 2.04 -0.27
C ILE A 97 -13.63 0.69 -0.83
N CYS A 98 -12.86 0.69 -1.90
CA CYS A 98 -12.41 -0.53 -2.56
C CYS A 98 -10.99 -0.40 -3.11
N ASP A 99 -10.40 -1.53 -3.44
CA ASP A 99 -9.16 -1.59 -4.20
C ASP A 99 -9.42 -1.12 -5.66
N PRO A 100 -8.47 -0.42 -6.29
CA PRO A 100 -8.62 0.06 -7.66
C PRO A 100 -8.95 -1.01 -8.69
N SER A 101 -8.61 -2.29 -8.45
CA SER A 101 -8.89 -3.39 -9.37
C SER A 101 -10.38 -3.61 -9.65
N TYR A 102 -11.24 -3.26 -8.71
CA TYR A 102 -12.69 -3.36 -8.87
C TYR A 102 -13.28 -2.36 -9.88
N VAL A 103 -12.55 -1.32 -10.23
CA VAL A 103 -12.96 -0.27 -11.18
C VAL A 103 -12.01 -0.16 -12.36
N MET A 104 -11.31 -1.24 -12.72
CA MET A 104 -10.37 -1.30 -13.85
C MET A 104 -10.99 -1.85 -15.14
N ASN A 105 -12.29 -2.16 -15.17
CA ASN A 105 -12.97 -2.61 -16.39
C ASN A 105 -13.07 -1.49 -17.44
N GLU A 106 -13.36 -1.85 -18.70
CA GLU A 106 -13.35 -0.91 -19.83
C GLU A 106 -14.25 0.31 -19.62
N THR A 107 -15.40 0.11 -18.99
CA THR A 107 -16.41 1.16 -18.75
C THR A 107 -15.94 2.16 -17.68
N GLN A 108 -15.06 1.75 -16.79
CA GLN A 108 -14.64 2.52 -15.61
C GLN A 108 -13.15 2.93 -15.65
N SER A 109 -12.45 2.60 -16.74
CA SER A 109 -11.02 2.92 -16.91
C SER A 109 -10.69 4.42 -16.83
N LYS A 110 -11.70 5.29 -16.93
CA LYS A 110 -11.53 6.73 -16.72
C LYS A 110 -11.12 7.11 -15.29
N TYR A 111 -11.44 6.26 -14.30
CA TYR A 111 -11.15 6.54 -12.88
C TYR A 111 -9.81 5.98 -12.42
N VAL A 112 -9.30 4.94 -13.09
CA VAL A 112 -8.09 4.24 -12.66
C VAL A 112 -7.16 4.02 -13.86
N LYS A 113 -5.91 4.48 -13.74
CA LYS A 113 -4.88 4.28 -14.75
C LYS A 113 -3.69 3.55 -14.13
N PRO A 114 -3.30 2.39 -14.65
CA PRO A 114 -2.06 1.74 -14.26
C PRO A 114 -0.85 2.62 -14.61
N ILE A 115 -0.08 3.03 -13.62
CA ILE A 115 1.10 3.90 -13.82
C ILE A 115 2.41 3.13 -13.74
N GLY A 116 2.41 1.91 -13.24
CA GLY A 116 3.60 1.10 -13.11
C GLY A 116 3.35 -0.23 -12.43
N LYS A 117 4.41 -1.01 -12.32
CA LYS A 117 4.43 -2.29 -11.62
C LYS A 117 5.51 -2.26 -10.56
N VAL A 118 5.25 -2.87 -9.41
CA VAL A 118 6.20 -3.04 -8.31
C VAL A 118 6.27 -4.53 -8.00
N ILE A 119 7.48 -5.03 -7.84
CA ILE A 119 7.72 -6.36 -7.29
C ILE A 119 8.22 -6.16 -5.86
N ARG A 120 7.59 -6.84 -4.92
CA ARG A 120 7.99 -6.83 -3.51
C ARG A 120 8.26 -8.25 -3.05
N ALA A 121 9.39 -8.44 -2.37
CA ALA A 121 9.70 -9.65 -1.63
C ALA A 121 9.81 -9.32 -0.14
N ILE A 122 9.12 -10.07 0.71
CA ILE A 122 9.24 -9.99 2.16
C ILE A 122 9.93 -11.27 2.60
N CYS A 123 11.14 -11.13 3.16
CA CYS A 123 11.96 -12.25 3.58
C CYS A 123 12.04 -12.28 5.11
N MET A 124 11.58 -13.37 5.71
CA MET A 124 11.75 -13.64 7.13
C MET A 124 13.02 -14.47 7.30
N LEU A 125 14.00 -13.94 8.02
CA LEU A 125 15.31 -14.58 8.21
C LEU A 125 15.43 -15.10 9.65
N ASN A 126 16.12 -16.22 9.79
CA ASN A 126 16.44 -16.82 11.09
C ASN A 126 17.86 -16.48 11.59
N HIS A 127 18.52 -15.55 10.93
CA HIS A 127 19.87 -15.06 11.25
C HIS A 127 19.94 -13.55 11.02
N PRO A 128 20.86 -12.85 11.70
CA PRO A 128 21.11 -11.44 11.44
C PRO A 128 21.61 -11.22 10.00
N ILE A 129 21.29 -10.06 9.44
CA ILE A 129 21.76 -9.67 8.12
C ILE A 129 23.22 -9.24 8.25
N PRO A 130 24.17 -9.81 7.47
CA PRO A 130 25.58 -9.44 7.53
C PRO A 130 25.80 -7.94 7.29
N HIS A 131 26.77 -7.35 7.97
CA HIS A 131 27.20 -5.95 7.80
C HIS A 131 26.15 -4.89 8.17
N THR A 132 25.17 -5.22 9.00
CA THR A 132 24.11 -4.29 9.41
C THR A 132 24.10 -3.99 10.92
N ASN A 133 25.16 -4.32 11.66
CA ASN A 133 25.23 -4.20 13.12
C ASN A 133 24.06 -4.91 13.83
N ASN A 134 23.71 -6.10 13.36
CA ASN A 134 22.57 -6.89 13.85
C ASN A 134 21.22 -6.16 13.74
N SER A 135 21.02 -5.37 12.70
CA SER A 135 19.74 -4.72 12.45
C SER A 135 18.59 -5.73 12.39
N GLN A 136 17.48 -5.45 13.03
CA GLN A 136 16.30 -6.30 13.07
C GLN A 136 15.53 -6.29 11.73
N SER A 137 15.67 -5.23 10.96
CA SER A 137 15.03 -5.12 9.65
C SER A 137 15.88 -4.28 8.69
N ILE A 138 15.74 -4.58 7.41
CA ILE A 138 16.35 -3.82 6.32
C ILE A 138 15.36 -3.69 5.17
N GLN A 139 15.37 -2.55 4.50
CA GLN A 139 14.64 -2.35 3.26
C GLN A 139 15.62 -2.06 2.13
N ILE A 140 15.52 -2.82 1.04
CA ILE A 140 16.31 -2.62 -0.17
C ILE A 140 15.37 -2.13 -1.27
N ILE A 141 15.69 -0.99 -1.88
CA ILE A 141 14.94 -0.43 -2.99
C ILE A 141 15.85 -0.42 -4.22
N LEU A 142 15.41 -1.13 -5.27
CA LEU A 142 16.13 -1.23 -6.55
C LEU A 142 15.33 -0.47 -7.62
N PRO A 143 15.69 0.79 -7.92
CA PRO A 143 15.06 1.54 -9.00
C PRO A 143 15.31 0.87 -10.36
N ALA A 144 14.29 0.82 -11.23
CA ALA A 144 14.40 0.19 -12.56
C ALA A 144 15.56 0.76 -13.41
N LYS A 145 15.85 2.05 -13.25
CA LYS A 145 16.99 2.73 -13.92
C LYS A 145 18.34 2.10 -13.55
N GLN A 146 18.53 1.70 -12.28
CA GLN A 146 19.77 1.05 -11.82
C GLN A 146 19.91 -0.38 -12.35
N LEU A 147 18.81 -1.02 -12.71
CA LEU A 147 18.80 -2.36 -13.29
C LEU A 147 19.01 -2.37 -14.83
N GLY A 148 19.34 -1.23 -15.42
CA GLY A 148 19.57 -1.11 -16.87
C GLY A 148 18.32 -1.29 -17.74
N LYS A 149 17.13 -1.32 -17.14
CA LYS A 149 15.87 -1.43 -17.88
C LYS A 149 15.41 -0.06 -18.36
N LYS A 150 15.22 0.09 -19.66
CA LYS A 150 14.80 1.34 -20.33
C LYS A 150 13.37 1.79 -20.00
N THR A 151 12.56 0.97 -19.35
CA THR A 151 11.20 1.33 -18.95
C THR A 151 11.25 1.99 -17.59
N GLY A 152 11.17 3.30 -17.58
CA GLY A 152 11.29 4.18 -16.41
C GLY A 152 10.16 4.10 -15.40
N LYS A 153 9.88 2.93 -14.82
CA LYS A 153 8.96 2.79 -13.69
C LYS A 153 9.52 1.82 -12.68
N TYR A 154 9.61 2.30 -11.46
CA TYR A 154 10.36 1.75 -10.35
C TYR A 154 9.90 0.38 -9.88
N THR A 155 10.87 -0.47 -9.53
CA THR A 155 10.64 -1.69 -8.75
C THR A 155 11.00 -1.38 -7.31
N ARG A 156 10.05 -1.45 -6.38
CA ARG A 156 10.31 -1.52 -4.94
C ARG A 156 10.33 -2.98 -4.53
N ILE A 157 11.36 -3.35 -3.81
CA ILE A 157 11.44 -4.62 -3.10
C ILE A 157 11.28 -4.35 -1.63
#